data_41350d59128bc131b03b433111d5264f
#
_entry.id   41350d59128bc131b03b433111d5264f
#
_cell.length_a   1.000
_cell.length_b   1.000
_cell.length_c   1.000
_cell.angle_alpha   90.00
_cell.angle_beta   90.00
_cell.angle_gamma   90.00
#
_symmetry.space_group_name_H-M   'P 1'
#
loop_
_entity.id
_entity.type
_entity.pdbx_description
1 polymer ?
#
loop_
_entity_poly.entity_id
_entity_poly.type
_entity_poly.pdbx_seq_one_letter_code
_entity_poly.pdbx_strand_id
1 'polypeptide(L)'
;CLATVYNEIKRGYYQRKKIKYRNWFGDKTYKYVDSYSANIAHDRYLLNQTAHGAPIKLGDDYEFVEYIEKRVLKDKLSPCAVLGEIKRFKMFKTNISKTTLYRYIEQGVFLHLKMSDLPLYKRKKKYRKAVIKRAPRGTSIEKRPLEILNRNTFGNWEMDCVVGKKFSRDVLLVLSERLTRYEIIVKMPNRKSDTVVKTLNKLERRFGGDFRKIFKSITVDNGVEFSDFKGLETSIYRGKRTSVYYCHPYTSCERGTNERLNREIRRHLPKGTDFTKYSDEQIQFVEDWINSYPREIFGFATSAEKFAEQLALL
;
A
#
# COMPACT_ATOMS: atom_id res chain seq x y z
N CYS A 1 -17.36 -45.55 -11.99
CA CYS A 1 -17.89 -46.13 -10.74
C CYS A 1 -19.42 -46.13 -10.79
N LEU A 2 -20.08 -47.25 -10.35
CA LEU A 2 -21.54 -47.37 -10.31
C LEU A 2 -22.21 -46.22 -9.56
N ALA A 3 -21.63 -45.80 -8.45
CA ALA A 3 -22.13 -44.66 -7.67
C ALA A 3 -22.14 -43.34 -8.46
N THR A 4 -21.18 -43.11 -9.34
CA THR A 4 -21.13 -41.91 -10.19
C THR A 4 -22.28 -41.90 -11.20
N VAL A 5 -22.54 -43.04 -11.83
CA VAL A 5 -23.64 -43.19 -12.78
C VAL A 5 -25.00 -43.03 -12.10
N TYR A 6 -25.17 -43.64 -10.92
CA TYR A 6 -26.39 -43.50 -10.14
C TYR A 6 -26.66 -42.05 -9.74
N ASN A 7 -25.65 -41.36 -9.26
CA ASN A 7 -25.76 -39.97 -8.88
C ASN A 7 -26.07 -39.04 -10.07
N GLU A 8 -25.54 -39.38 -11.26
CA GLU A 8 -25.83 -38.68 -12.51
C GLU A 8 -27.28 -38.84 -12.92
N ILE A 9 -27.78 -40.07 -12.91
CA ILE A 9 -29.19 -40.38 -13.21
C ILE A 9 -30.11 -39.65 -12.23
N LYS A 10 -29.82 -39.71 -10.95
CA LYS A 10 -30.58 -39.00 -9.90
C LYS A 10 -30.61 -37.49 -10.09
N ARG A 11 -29.49 -36.87 -10.51
CA ARG A 11 -29.43 -35.44 -10.81
C ARG A 11 -30.26 -35.07 -12.05
N GLY A 12 -30.23 -35.90 -13.08
CA GLY A 12 -30.93 -35.67 -14.35
C GLY A 12 -32.38 -36.11 -14.37
N TYR A 13 -32.88 -36.69 -13.27
CA TYR A 13 -34.25 -37.14 -13.16
C TYR A 13 -35.24 -35.98 -13.19
N TYR A 14 -36.28 -36.11 -14.01
CA TYR A 14 -37.42 -35.20 -14.04
C TYR A 14 -38.69 -35.90 -14.52
N GLN A 15 -39.84 -35.33 -14.21
CA GLN A 15 -41.13 -35.86 -14.69
C GLN A 15 -41.57 -35.16 -15.97
N ARG A 16 -41.67 -35.90 -17.04
CA ARG A 16 -42.17 -35.41 -18.31
C ARG A 16 -43.67 -35.61 -18.42
N LYS A 17 -44.39 -34.55 -18.77
CA LYS A 17 -45.82 -34.59 -19.05
C LYS A 17 -46.06 -35.22 -20.43
N LYS A 18 -46.75 -36.35 -20.48
CA LYS A 18 -47.15 -37.01 -21.75
C LYS A 18 -48.65 -37.04 -21.83
N ILE A 19 -49.20 -36.90 -23.04
CA ILE A 19 -50.64 -37.07 -23.31
C ILE A 19 -50.95 -38.53 -23.08
N LYS A 20 -51.91 -38.80 -22.15
CA LYS A 20 -52.41 -40.13 -21.87
C LYS A 20 -53.57 -40.48 -22.85
N TYR A 21 -54.45 -39.51 -23.05
CA TYR A 21 -55.62 -39.65 -23.90
C TYR A 21 -56.00 -38.28 -24.48
N ARG A 22 -56.63 -38.30 -25.67
CA ARG A 22 -57.24 -37.15 -26.33
C ARG A 22 -58.65 -37.52 -26.67
N ASN A 23 -59.65 -36.79 -26.14
CA ASN A 23 -61.05 -37.05 -26.45
C ASN A 23 -61.39 -36.51 -27.85
N TRP A 24 -62.60 -36.81 -28.31
CA TRP A 24 -63.14 -36.38 -29.63
C TRP A 24 -63.20 -34.84 -29.73
N PHE A 25 -63.44 -34.17 -28.61
CA PHE A 25 -63.50 -32.70 -28.53
C PHE A 25 -62.16 -32.02 -28.44
N GLY A 26 -61.05 -32.77 -28.48
CA GLY A 26 -59.68 -32.22 -28.45
C GLY A 26 -59.07 -32.06 -27.07
N ASP A 27 -59.79 -32.31 -25.98
CA ASP A 27 -59.26 -32.24 -24.62
C ASP A 27 -58.24 -33.32 -24.36
N LYS A 28 -57.15 -32.95 -23.67
CA LYS A 28 -56.03 -33.80 -23.41
C LYS A 28 -55.92 -34.15 -21.93
N THR A 29 -55.94 -35.42 -21.62
CA THR A 29 -55.49 -35.90 -20.30
C THR A 29 -54.01 -36.23 -20.34
N TYR A 30 -53.32 -35.96 -19.25
CA TYR A 30 -51.88 -36.13 -19.16
C TYR A 30 -51.51 -37.17 -18.12
N LYS A 31 -50.40 -37.86 -18.37
CA LYS A 31 -49.69 -38.64 -17.37
C LYS A 31 -48.26 -38.13 -17.23
N TYR A 32 -47.71 -38.22 -16.05
CA TYR A 32 -46.30 -37.92 -15.80
C TYR A 32 -45.51 -39.24 -16.00
N VAL A 33 -44.42 -39.13 -16.72
CA VAL A 33 -43.49 -40.24 -16.97
C VAL A 33 -42.10 -39.80 -16.55
N ASP A 34 -41.43 -40.61 -15.78
CA ASP A 34 -40.08 -40.42 -15.37
C ASP A 34 -39.15 -40.42 -16.57
N SER A 35 -38.27 -39.43 -16.64
CA SER A 35 -37.35 -39.21 -17.73
C SER A 35 -36.03 -38.70 -17.21
N TYR A 36 -34.99 -38.91 -17.99
CA TYR A 36 -33.66 -38.39 -17.73
C TYR A 36 -33.29 -37.30 -18.74
N SER A 37 -32.61 -36.25 -18.26
CA SER A 37 -31.99 -35.23 -19.11
C SER A 37 -30.57 -34.92 -18.61
N ALA A 38 -29.61 -35.04 -19.51
CA ALA A 38 -28.24 -34.71 -19.24
C ALA A 38 -28.05 -33.22 -18.92
N ASN A 39 -28.81 -32.33 -19.58
CA ASN A 39 -28.76 -30.88 -19.32
C ASN A 39 -29.24 -30.56 -17.91
N ILE A 40 -30.35 -31.13 -17.46
CA ILE A 40 -30.83 -30.95 -16.07
C ILE A 40 -29.84 -31.50 -15.07
N ALA A 41 -29.18 -32.64 -15.35
CA ALA A 41 -28.15 -33.19 -14.51
C ALA A 41 -26.95 -32.25 -14.40
N HIS A 42 -26.54 -31.69 -15.53
CA HIS A 42 -25.42 -30.73 -15.59
C HIS A 42 -25.73 -29.44 -14.87
N ASP A 43 -26.92 -28.85 -15.09
CA ASP A 43 -27.32 -27.62 -14.40
C ASP A 43 -27.39 -27.79 -12.88
N ARG A 44 -27.98 -28.94 -12.44
CA ARG A 44 -27.99 -29.27 -11.01
C ARG A 44 -26.60 -29.57 -10.47
N TYR A 45 -25.69 -30.13 -11.24
CA TYR A 45 -24.30 -30.32 -10.86
C TYR A 45 -23.61 -28.98 -10.65
N LEU A 46 -23.77 -28.05 -11.58
CA LEU A 46 -23.21 -26.68 -11.44
C LEU A 46 -23.79 -25.96 -10.22
N LEU A 47 -25.11 -26.04 -10.04
CA LEU A 47 -25.79 -25.46 -8.89
C LEU A 47 -25.28 -26.05 -7.57
N ASN A 48 -25.11 -27.37 -7.50
CA ASN A 48 -24.56 -28.03 -6.32
C ASN A 48 -23.09 -27.65 -6.08
N GLN A 49 -22.30 -27.41 -7.14
CA GLN A 49 -20.94 -26.91 -6.98
C GLN A 49 -20.89 -25.51 -6.37
N THR A 50 -21.83 -24.64 -6.68
CA THR A 50 -21.90 -23.31 -6.04
C THR A 50 -22.26 -23.38 -4.56
N ALA A 51 -22.95 -24.45 -4.13
CA ALA A 51 -23.27 -24.70 -2.72
C ALA A 51 -22.14 -25.36 -1.93
N HIS A 52 -21.07 -25.83 -2.60
CA HIS A 52 -19.91 -26.41 -1.90
C HIS A 52 -18.98 -25.33 -1.39
N GLY A 53 -18.65 -25.40 -0.14
CA GLY A 53 -17.70 -24.52 0.53
C GLY A 53 -18.20 -24.02 1.89
N ALA A 54 -17.28 -23.52 2.68
CA ALA A 54 -17.65 -22.84 3.92
C ALA A 54 -18.42 -21.56 3.62
N PRO A 55 -19.45 -21.23 4.41
CA PRO A 55 -20.18 -19.98 4.25
C PRO A 55 -19.23 -18.77 4.33
N ILE A 56 -19.64 -17.69 3.69
CA ILE A 56 -18.89 -16.43 3.73
C ILE A 56 -18.78 -15.98 5.20
N LYS A 57 -17.54 -15.83 5.69
CA LYS A 57 -17.28 -15.47 7.10
C LYS A 57 -17.65 -14.04 7.47
N LEU A 58 -18.09 -13.24 6.52
CA LEU A 58 -18.55 -11.88 6.76
C LEU A 58 -19.95 -11.88 7.40
N GLY A 59 -20.73 -12.94 7.20
CA GLY A 59 -22.04 -13.16 7.81
C GLY A 59 -22.94 -11.93 7.74
N ASP A 60 -23.59 -11.60 8.85
CA ASP A 60 -24.48 -10.46 9.01
C ASP A 60 -23.76 -9.26 9.65
N ASP A 61 -22.42 -9.25 9.67
CA ASP A 61 -21.63 -8.16 10.26
C ASP A 61 -21.44 -7.01 9.24
N TYR A 62 -22.52 -6.30 8.98
CA TYR A 62 -22.54 -5.18 8.05
C TYR A 62 -21.61 -4.04 8.46
N GLU A 63 -21.47 -3.78 9.76
CA GLU A 63 -20.58 -2.75 10.29
C GLU A 63 -19.11 -3.04 9.96
N PHE A 64 -18.70 -4.32 10.07
CA PHE A 64 -17.37 -4.76 9.68
C PHE A 64 -17.11 -4.56 8.18
N VAL A 65 -18.09 -4.88 7.32
CA VAL A 65 -17.98 -4.71 5.86
C VAL A 65 -17.89 -3.23 5.51
N GLU A 66 -18.78 -2.41 6.03
CA GLU A 66 -18.81 -0.96 5.79
C GLU A 66 -17.52 -0.29 6.28
N TYR A 67 -17.03 -0.68 7.44
CA TYR A 67 -15.77 -0.19 7.96
C TYR A 67 -14.60 -0.48 7.01
N ILE A 68 -14.49 -1.70 6.49
CA ILE A 68 -13.44 -2.07 5.52
C ILE A 68 -13.57 -1.23 4.25
N GLU A 69 -14.77 -1.12 3.67
CA GLU A 69 -14.99 -0.33 2.45
C GLU A 69 -14.61 1.14 2.67
N LYS A 70 -15.04 1.75 3.75
CA LYS A 70 -14.73 3.14 4.11
C LYS A 70 -13.22 3.35 4.23
N ARG A 71 -12.53 2.51 5.00
CA ARG A 71 -11.09 2.66 5.26
C ARG A 71 -10.25 2.43 4.00
N VAL A 72 -10.67 1.52 3.12
CA VAL A 72 -9.94 1.26 1.87
C VAL A 72 -10.23 2.33 0.81
N LEU A 73 -11.48 2.70 0.60
CA LEU A 73 -11.89 3.62 -0.47
C LEU A 73 -11.64 5.09 -0.12
N LYS A 74 -12.05 5.52 1.08
CA LYS A 74 -11.92 6.93 1.51
C LYS A 74 -10.54 7.22 2.08
N ASP A 75 -10.10 6.40 3.04
CA ASP A 75 -8.85 6.65 3.77
C ASP A 75 -7.62 6.05 3.06
N LYS A 76 -7.83 5.38 1.92
CA LYS A 76 -6.78 4.80 1.05
C LYS A 76 -5.85 3.80 1.75
N LEU A 77 -6.32 3.15 2.81
CA LEU A 77 -5.58 2.09 3.49
C LEU A 77 -5.58 0.82 2.64
N SER A 78 -4.57 -0.03 2.83
CA SER A 78 -4.61 -1.36 2.23
C SER A 78 -5.52 -2.28 3.04
N PRO A 79 -6.16 -3.30 2.43
CA PRO A 79 -6.96 -4.27 3.16
C PRO A 79 -6.20 -4.92 4.35
N CYS A 80 -4.90 -5.15 4.18
CA CYS A 80 -4.04 -5.69 5.23
C CYS A 80 -3.90 -4.73 6.42
N ALA A 81 -3.74 -3.42 6.17
CA ALA A 81 -3.62 -2.42 7.22
C ALA A 81 -4.93 -2.29 8.01
N VAL A 82 -6.08 -2.31 7.32
CA VAL A 82 -7.40 -2.26 7.95
C VAL A 82 -7.65 -3.47 8.85
N LEU A 83 -7.35 -4.69 8.38
CA LEU A 83 -7.47 -5.89 9.23
C LEU A 83 -6.54 -5.84 10.43
N GLY A 84 -5.35 -5.30 10.25
CA GLY A 84 -4.40 -5.15 11.36
C GLY A 84 -4.88 -4.16 12.41
N GLU A 85 -5.46 -3.05 11.98
CA GLU A 85 -6.10 -2.05 12.85
C GLU A 85 -7.25 -2.68 13.64
N ILE A 86 -8.17 -3.37 12.94
CA ILE A 86 -9.30 -4.08 13.55
C ILE A 86 -8.81 -5.07 14.61
N LYS A 87 -7.80 -5.87 14.28
CA LYS A 87 -7.24 -6.87 15.19
C LYS A 87 -6.55 -6.23 16.40
N ARG A 88 -5.80 -5.15 16.19
CA ARG A 88 -5.07 -4.43 17.25
C ARG A 88 -6.03 -3.84 18.29
N PHE A 89 -7.11 -3.23 17.82
CA PHE A 89 -8.08 -2.55 18.68
C PHE A 89 -9.28 -3.43 19.06
N LYS A 90 -9.34 -4.69 18.58
CA LYS A 90 -10.45 -5.64 18.84
C LYS A 90 -11.83 -5.05 18.55
N MET A 91 -11.96 -4.33 17.43
CA MET A 91 -13.14 -3.52 17.10
C MET A 91 -14.38 -4.34 16.76
N PHE A 92 -14.21 -5.55 16.20
CA PHE A 92 -15.29 -6.40 15.72
C PHE A 92 -15.08 -7.84 16.20
N LYS A 93 -16.17 -8.61 16.30
CA LYS A 93 -16.15 -10.05 16.59
C LYS A 93 -15.69 -10.86 15.39
N THR A 94 -16.04 -10.39 14.18
CA THR A 94 -15.66 -11.02 12.92
C THR A 94 -14.15 -10.94 12.72
N ASN A 95 -13.55 -12.10 12.47
CA ASN A 95 -12.12 -12.21 12.23
C ASN A 95 -11.85 -13.05 10.98
N ILE A 96 -11.25 -12.42 9.99
CA ILE A 96 -10.85 -13.06 8.73
C ILE A 96 -9.36 -12.87 8.47
N SER A 97 -8.77 -13.82 7.73
CA SER A 97 -7.38 -13.69 7.32
C SER A 97 -7.20 -12.68 6.18
N LYS A 98 -6.01 -12.13 6.05
CA LYS A 98 -5.60 -11.28 4.92
C LYS A 98 -5.95 -11.93 3.57
N THR A 99 -5.58 -13.19 3.38
CA THR A 99 -5.85 -13.94 2.15
C THR A 99 -7.35 -14.08 1.87
N THR A 100 -8.15 -14.34 2.91
CA THR A 100 -9.62 -14.43 2.79
C THR A 100 -10.21 -13.10 2.35
N LEU A 101 -9.77 -11.98 2.93
CA LEU A 101 -10.25 -10.65 2.54
C LEU A 101 -9.96 -10.34 1.07
N TYR A 102 -8.71 -10.55 0.60
CA TYR A 102 -8.38 -10.33 -0.82
C TYR A 102 -9.19 -11.23 -1.75
N ARG A 103 -9.43 -12.48 -1.38
CA ARG A 103 -10.28 -13.40 -2.15
C ARG A 103 -11.74 -12.90 -2.21
N TYR A 104 -12.28 -12.39 -1.12
CA TYR A 104 -13.64 -11.82 -1.11
C TYR A 104 -13.76 -10.56 -1.96
N ILE A 105 -12.73 -9.71 -2.00
CA ILE A 105 -12.68 -8.55 -2.90
C ILE A 105 -12.64 -9.01 -4.38
N GLU A 106 -11.84 -10.04 -4.68
CA GLU A 106 -11.75 -10.61 -6.03
C GLU A 106 -13.06 -11.25 -6.49
N GLN A 107 -13.75 -11.95 -5.59
CA GLN A 107 -15.05 -12.58 -5.83
C GLN A 107 -16.21 -11.57 -5.88
N GLY A 108 -15.99 -10.29 -5.61
CA GLY A 108 -17.04 -9.27 -5.64
C GLY A 108 -18.04 -9.37 -4.48
N VAL A 109 -17.64 -9.90 -3.34
CA VAL A 109 -18.48 -10.00 -2.13
C VAL A 109 -18.78 -8.61 -1.56
N PHE A 110 -17.90 -7.65 -1.75
CA PHE A 110 -18.07 -6.25 -1.35
C PHE A 110 -18.87 -5.47 -2.39
N LEU A 111 -19.78 -4.59 -1.93
CA LEU A 111 -20.65 -3.83 -2.82
C LEU A 111 -19.89 -2.76 -3.61
N HIS A 112 -19.02 -2.03 -2.93
CA HIS A 112 -18.31 -0.87 -3.51
C HIS A 112 -16.82 -1.10 -3.71
N LEU A 113 -16.21 -2.08 -3.03
CA LEU A 113 -14.78 -2.33 -3.08
C LEU A 113 -14.42 -3.39 -4.13
N LYS A 114 -13.57 -3.01 -5.09
CA LYS A 114 -13.09 -3.87 -6.18
C LYS A 114 -11.57 -3.97 -6.17
N MET A 115 -11.04 -5.00 -6.83
CA MET A 115 -9.58 -5.17 -7.00
C MET A 115 -8.91 -3.98 -7.70
N SER A 116 -9.63 -3.27 -8.59
CA SER A 116 -9.12 -2.06 -9.27
C SER A 116 -8.81 -0.90 -8.32
N ASP A 117 -9.45 -0.85 -7.15
CA ASP A 117 -9.32 0.22 -6.18
C ASP A 117 -8.08 0.05 -5.30
N LEU A 118 -7.46 -1.14 -5.38
CA LEU A 118 -6.27 -1.46 -4.61
C LEU A 118 -5.00 -0.80 -5.21
N PRO A 119 -4.10 -0.27 -4.37
CA PRO A 119 -2.97 0.57 -4.81
C PRO A 119 -1.99 -0.09 -5.78
N LEU A 120 -1.92 -1.42 -5.81
CA LEU A 120 -0.94 -2.18 -6.60
C LEU A 120 -1.57 -3.05 -7.70
N TYR A 121 -2.86 -2.85 -8.00
CA TYR A 121 -3.57 -3.69 -8.97
C TYR A 121 -2.95 -3.65 -10.38
N LYS A 122 -2.46 -2.50 -10.84
CA LYS A 122 -1.85 -2.36 -12.18
C LYS A 122 -0.33 -2.24 -12.11
N ARG A 123 0.39 -3.30 -12.47
CA ARG A 123 1.84 -3.25 -12.71
C ARG A 123 2.12 -2.89 -14.16
N LYS A 124 2.66 -1.70 -14.43
CA LYS A 124 3.22 -1.36 -15.75
C LYS A 124 4.61 -2.00 -15.90
N LYS A 125 4.86 -2.68 -17.03
CA LYS A 125 6.22 -3.15 -17.39
C LYS A 125 7.13 -1.93 -17.52
N LYS A 126 8.26 -1.92 -16.82
CA LYS A 126 9.30 -0.88 -16.94
C LYS A 126 10.33 -1.32 -17.96
N TYR A 127 10.56 -0.50 -18.98
CA TYR A 127 11.73 -0.65 -19.86
C TYR A 127 12.97 -0.14 -19.11
N ARG A 128 14.07 -0.90 -19.14
CA ARG A 128 15.36 -0.45 -18.62
C ARG A 128 15.97 0.55 -19.61
N LYS A 129 16.31 1.74 -19.12
CA LYS A 129 17.08 2.73 -19.89
C LYS A 129 18.57 2.51 -19.61
N ALA A 130 19.42 2.75 -20.62
CA ALA A 130 20.88 2.76 -20.45
C ALA A 130 21.30 3.75 -19.35
N VAL A 131 22.29 3.35 -18.59
CA VAL A 131 22.69 4.00 -17.34
C VAL A 131 24.05 4.67 -17.53
N ILE A 132 24.14 5.98 -17.34
CA ILE A 132 25.40 6.72 -17.33
C ILE A 132 25.96 6.71 -15.92
N LYS A 133 27.14 6.09 -15.72
CA LYS A 133 27.84 6.09 -14.44
C LYS A 133 28.40 7.50 -14.15
N ARG A 134 28.06 8.05 -12.98
CA ARG A 134 28.62 9.31 -12.45
C ARG A 134 29.35 9.03 -11.17
N ALA A 135 30.45 9.75 -10.91
CA ALA A 135 31.18 9.66 -9.66
C ALA A 135 30.34 10.18 -8.49
N PRO A 136 30.43 9.61 -7.28
CA PRO A 136 29.79 10.15 -6.08
C PRO A 136 30.33 11.55 -5.75
N ARG A 137 29.47 12.42 -5.23
CA ARG A 137 29.82 13.84 -4.98
C ARG A 137 30.35 14.14 -3.58
N GLY A 138 30.23 13.18 -2.66
CA GLY A 138 30.66 13.33 -1.27
C GLY A 138 31.10 12.00 -0.68
N THR A 139 30.90 11.78 0.60
CA THR A 139 31.27 10.52 1.28
C THR A 139 30.48 9.36 0.73
N SER A 140 31.17 8.35 0.17
CA SER A 140 30.53 7.13 -0.37
C SER A 140 29.77 6.37 0.73
N ILE A 141 28.67 5.73 0.34
CA ILE A 141 27.89 4.84 1.22
C ILE A 141 28.72 3.67 1.79
N GLU A 142 29.80 3.29 1.13
CA GLU A 142 30.73 2.26 1.61
C GLU A 142 31.39 2.62 2.95
N LYS A 143 31.57 3.94 3.20
CA LYS A 143 32.10 4.47 4.47
C LYS A 143 31.05 4.58 5.57
N ARG A 144 29.81 4.21 5.28
CA ARG A 144 28.72 4.21 6.25
C ARG A 144 28.88 3.06 7.22
N PRO A 145 28.80 3.29 8.55
CA PRO A 145 28.88 2.24 9.56
C PRO A 145 27.90 1.09 9.29
N LEU A 146 28.35 -0.16 9.49
CA LEU A 146 27.53 -1.37 9.25
C LEU A 146 26.27 -1.42 10.11
N GLU A 147 26.29 -0.85 11.30
CA GLU A 147 25.13 -0.74 12.21
C GLU A 147 23.93 -0.06 11.54
N ILE A 148 24.20 0.91 10.64
CA ILE A 148 23.15 1.61 9.90
C ILE A 148 22.48 0.69 8.87
N LEU A 149 23.19 -0.33 8.37
CA LEU A 149 22.62 -1.27 7.39
C LEU A 149 21.49 -2.10 7.99
N ASN A 150 21.63 -2.53 9.22
CA ASN A 150 20.69 -3.42 9.91
C ASN A 150 19.37 -2.72 10.29
N ARG A 151 19.26 -1.39 10.12
CA ARG A 151 18.08 -0.59 10.44
C ARG A 151 17.59 -0.75 11.88
N ASN A 152 18.51 -1.01 12.81
CA ASN A 152 18.21 -1.23 14.23
C ASN A 152 18.54 0.00 15.09
N THR A 153 19.11 1.06 14.49
CA THR A 153 19.51 2.27 15.18
C THR A 153 18.69 3.46 14.68
N PHE A 154 18.19 4.23 15.65
CA PHE A 154 17.42 5.44 15.39
C PHE A 154 18.30 6.61 14.96
N GLY A 155 17.73 7.50 14.14
CA GLY A 155 18.36 8.72 13.68
C GLY A 155 19.07 8.60 12.33
N ASN A 156 18.84 7.53 11.59
CA ASN A 156 19.41 7.34 10.27
C ASN A 156 18.34 7.54 9.18
N TRP A 157 18.51 8.57 8.38
CA TRP A 157 17.53 9.02 7.40
C TRP A 157 17.95 8.73 5.97
N GLU A 158 16.96 8.53 5.13
CA GLU A 158 17.11 8.56 3.68
C GLU A 158 16.41 9.81 3.15
N MET A 159 17.08 10.62 2.34
CA MET A 159 16.53 11.88 1.79
C MET A 159 16.41 11.81 0.28
N ASP A 160 15.28 12.28 -0.27
CA ASP A 160 14.96 12.26 -1.69
C ASP A 160 14.12 13.47 -2.08
N CYS A 161 14.08 13.76 -3.39
CA CYS A 161 13.19 14.78 -3.94
C CYS A 161 12.09 14.13 -4.79
N VAL A 162 10.85 14.32 -4.38
CA VAL A 162 9.68 13.89 -5.16
C VAL A 162 9.27 15.01 -6.11
N VAL A 163 9.48 14.78 -7.42
CA VAL A 163 9.16 15.72 -8.47
C VAL A 163 7.72 15.52 -8.97
N GLY A 164 7.00 16.62 -9.14
CA GLY A 164 5.62 16.64 -9.64
C GLY A 164 5.51 16.60 -11.17
N LYS A 165 4.72 17.52 -11.71
CA LYS A 165 4.54 17.74 -13.14
C LYS A 165 5.84 18.23 -13.78
N LYS A 166 6.11 17.80 -15.01
CA LYS A 166 7.22 18.33 -15.80
C LYS A 166 7.07 19.86 -15.94
N PHE A 167 8.14 20.61 -15.69
CA PHE A 167 8.18 22.07 -15.64
C PHE A 167 7.46 22.75 -14.45
N SER A 168 6.92 22.00 -13.49
CA SER A 168 6.49 22.59 -12.23
C SER A 168 7.73 23.04 -11.41
N ARG A 169 7.62 24.20 -10.75
CA ARG A 169 8.72 24.74 -9.93
C ARG A 169 8.83 23.95 -8.62
N ASP A 170 7.71 23.73 -7.97
CA ASP A 170 7.67 23.15 -6.63
C ASP A 170 7.98 21.66 -6.65
N VAL A 171 8.75 21.25 -5.65
CA VAL A 171 9.13 19.85 -5.40
C VAL A 171 8.97 19.55 -3.92
N LEU A 172 8.85 18.27 -3.58
CA LEU A 172 8.82 17.85 -2.19
C LEU A 172 10.17 17.27 -1.79
N LEU A 173 10.77 17.80 -0.73
CA LEU A 173 11.87 17.14 -0.02
C LEU A 173 11.27 16.16 0.97
N VAL A 174 11.69 14.91 0.88
CA VAL A 174 11.20 13.81 1.72
C VAL A 174 12.37 13.24 2.50
N LEU A 175 12.22 13.16 3.82
CA LEU A 175 13.17 12.51 4.71
C LEU A 175 12.46 11.33 5.37
N SER A 176 12.99 10.12 5.19
CA SER A 176 12.45 8.88 5.75
C SER A 176 13.38 8.31 6.79
N GLU A 177 12.93 8.21 8.04
CA GLU A 177 13.70 7.56 9.11
C GLU A 177 13.70 6.03 8.92
N ARG A 178 14.86 5.41 9.01
CA ARG A 178 15.07 4.03 8.58
C ARG A 178 14.54 2.97 9.56
N LEU A 179 14.53 3.25 10.86
CA LEU A 179 14.02 2.34 11.88
C LEU A 179 12.49 2.44 11.99
N THR A 180 11.99 3.63 12.22
CA THR A 180 10.57 3.90 12.52
C THR A 180 9.69 4.09 11.30
N ARG A 181 10.31 4.27 10.12
CA ARG A 181 9.60 4.60 8.86
C ARG A 181 8.85 5.94 8.93
N TYR A 182 9.23 6.79 9.85
CA TYR A 182 8.67 8.13 9.98
C TYR A 182 9.11 9.01 8.82
N GLU A 183 8.20 9.80 8.29
CA GLU A 183 8.46 10.71 7.18
C GLU A 183 8.30 12.17 7.60
N ILE A 184 9.17 13.01 7.05
CA ILE A 184 9.04 14.46 7.04
C ILE A 184 8.98 14.88 5.57
N ILE A 185 7.95 15.63 5.21
CA ILE A 185 7.70 16.10 3.84
C ILE A 185 7.68 17.63 3.83
N VAL A 186 8.62 18.23 3.13
CA VAL A 186 8.70 19.70 3.05
C VAL A 186 8.56 20.15 1.59
N LYS A 187 7.61 21.06 1.34
CA LYS A 187 7.46 21.70 0.04
C LYS A 187 8.59 22.71 -0.19
N MET A 188 9.23 22.61 -1.34
CA MET A 188 10.31 23.50 -1.75
C MET A 188 9.96 24.19 -3.08
N PRO A 189 10.34 25.49 -3.25
CA PRO A 189 10.01 26.26 -4.47
C PRO A 189 10.83 25.85 -5.70
N ASN A 190 11.85 25.03 -5.54
CA ASN A 190 12.68 24.51 -6.64
C ASN A 190 13.56 23.36 -6.15
N ARG A 191 14.23 22.70 -7.11
CA ARG A 191 15.13 21.56 -6.90
C ARG A 191 16.61 21.97 -6.89
N LYS A 192 16.97 23.08 -6.27
CA LYS A 192 18.36 23.55 -6.17
C LYS A 192 19.01 23.10 -4.88
N SER A 193 20.32 22.90 -4.88
CA SER A 193 21.08 22.46 -3.70
C SER A 193 21.01 23.47 -2.55
N ASP A 194 21.05 24.76 -2.86
CA ASP A 194 20.90 25.83 -1.84
C ASP A 194 19.52 25.80 -1.17
N THR A 195 18.48 25.45 -1.91
CA THR A 195 17.12 25.33 -1.37
C THR A 195 17.01 24.12 -0.43
N VAL A 196 17.64 23.00 -0.76
CA VAL A 196 17.71 21.83 0.13
C VAL A 196 18.44 22.18 1.42
N VAL A 197 19.60 22.83 1.35
CA VAL A 197 20.34 23.30 2.52
C VAL A 197 19.50 24.25 3.39
N LYS A 198 18.83 25.24 2.78
CA LYS A 198 17.91 26.15 3.49
C LYS A 198 16.77 25.40 4.18
N THR A 199 16.26 24.35 3.56
CA THR A 199 15.19 23.50 4.13
C THR A 199 15.72 22.72 5.33
N LEU A 200 16.90 22.12 5.25
CA LEU A 200 17.54 21.49 6.41
C LEU A 200 17.84 22.49 7.53
N ASN A 201 18.23 23.73 7.19
CA ASN A 201 18.42 24.80 8.18
C ASN A 201 17.11 25.13 8.93
N LYS A 202 15.95 25.10 8.23
CA LYS A 202 14.63 25.26 8.86
C LYS A 202 14.31 24.10 9.80
N LEU A 203 14.58 22.87 9.37
CA LEU A 203 14.40 21.68 10.23
C LEU A 203 15.32 21.73 11.45
N GLU A 204 16.58 22.12 11.28
CA GLU A 204 17.51 22.27 12.40
C GLU A 204 17.04 23.29 13.44
N ARG A 205 16.48 24.43 13.00
CA ARG A 205 15.83 25.38 13.92
C ARG A 205 14.63 24.79 14.63
N ARG A 206 13.79 24.01 13.90
CA ARG A 206 12.58 23.39 14.46
C ARG A 206 12.92 22.37 15.57
N PHE A 207 13.95 21.57 15.38
CA PHE A 207 14.37 20.55 16.34
C PHE A 207 15.39 21.04 17.36
N GLY A 208 16.00 22.20 17.15
CA GLY A 208 16.95 22.82 18.07
C GLY A 208 18.13 21.90 18.42
N GLY A 209 18.43 21.81 19.72
CA GLY A 209 19.55 21.00 20.23
C GLY A 209 19.44 19.49 19.98
N ASP A 210 18.23 18.98 19.81
CA ASP A 210 18.00 17.55 19.58
C ASP A 210 18.20 17.14 18.12
N PHE A 211 18.36 18.11 17.20
CA PHE A 211 18.55 17.80 15.78
C PHE A 211 19.66 16.75 15.55
N ARG A 212 20.81 16.90 16.20
CA ARG A 212 21.95 15.99 16.05
C ARG A 212 21.67 14.57 16.56
N LYS A 213 20.84 14.44 17.58
CA LYS A 213 20.42 13.14 18.12
C LYS A 213 19.41 12.45 17.19
N ILE A 214 18.52 13.23 16.58
CA ILE A 214 17.46 12.78 15.68
C ILE A 214 18.00 12.52 14.25
N PHE A 215 18.92 13.37 13.76
CA PHE A 215 19.49 13.28 12.40
C PHE A 215 20.98 12.91 12.44
N LYS A 216 21.31 11.72 12.93
CA LYS A 216 22.69 11.23 13.03
C LYS A 216 23.35 11.07 11.67
N SER A 217 22.60 10.50 10.71
CA SER A 217 23.06 10.37 9.33
C SER A 217 21.93 10.55 8.33
N ILE A 218 22.28 11.05 7.13
CA ILE A 218 21.37 11.19 5.99
C ILE A 218 22.00 10.52 4.78
N THR A 219 21.30 9.58 4.16
CA THR A 219 21.72 8.93 2.91
C THR A 219 20.97 9.55 1.74
N VAL A 220 21.71 9.97 0.71
CA VAL A 220 21.18 10.65 -0.49
C VAL A 220 21.64 9.93 -1.77
N ASP A 221 20.98 10.23 -2.90
CA ASP A 221 21.51 9.84 -4.21
C ASP A 221 22.51 10.89 -4.74
N ASN A 222 23.02 10.66 -5.95
CA ASN A 222 23.90 11.58 -6.63
C ASN A 222 23.15 12.66 -7.45
N GLY A 223 21.95 13.05 -7.02
CA GLY A 223 21.19 14.13 -7.62
C GLY A 223 21.90 15.48 -7.54
N VAL A 224 21.62 16.37 -8.50
CA VAL A 224 22.20 17.71 -8.49
C VAL A 224 21.75 18.55 -7.31
N GLU A 225 20.58 18.24 -6.77
CA GLU A 225 20.00 18.84 -5.57
C GLU A 225 20.79 18.58 -4.30
N PHE A 226 21.56 17.52 -4.26
CA PHE A 226 22.42 17.13 -3.13
C PHE A 226 23.90 17.40 -3.38
N SER A 227 24.23 18.28 -4.34
CA SER A 227 25.65 18.53 -4.71
C SER A 227 26.44 19.33 -3.68
N ASP A 228 25.76 20.11 -2.82
CA ASP A 228 26.40 20.88 -1.76
C ASP A 228 26.51 20.04 -0.47
N PHE A 229 27.41 19.03 -0.48
CA PHE A 229 27.59 18.14 0.67
C PHE A 229 28.06 18.90 1.93
N LYS A 230 28.91 19.94 1.75
CA LYS A 230 29.36 20.76 2.89
C LYS A 230 28.20 21.49 3.54
N GLY A 231 27.34 22.14 2.75
CA GLY A 231 26.15 22.80 3.24
C GLY A 231 25.18 21.84 3.92
N LEU A 232 25.05 20.59 3.39
CA LEU A 232 24.21 19.56 4.02
C LEU A 232 24.74 19.13 5.40
N GLU A 233 26.05 19.04 5.59
CA GLU A 233 26.66 18.60 6.84
C GLU A 233 26.88 19.73 7.87
N THR A 234 26.97 20.99 7.43
CA THR A 234 27.29 22.12 8.29
C THR A 234 26.07 22.62 9.07
N SER A 235 26.22 22.74 10.39
CA SER A 235 25.19 23.28 11.27
C SER A 235 25.08 24.80 11.13
N ILE A 236 23.86 25.34 11.28
CA ILE A 236 23.63 26.79 11.37
C ILE A 236 24.13 27.38 12.72
N TYR A 237 24.34 26.52 13.69
CA TYR A 237 24.85 26.99 15.01
C TYR A 237 26.37 26.85 15.09
N ARG A 238 26.91 25.65 15.08
CA ARG A 238 28.36 25.38 15.08
C ARG A 238 28.68 23.94 14.76
N GLY A 239 29.69 23.72 13.95
CA GLY A 239 30.23 22.39 13.63
C GLY A 239 29.34 21.57 12.69
N LYS A 240 29.38 20.25 12.82
CA LYS A 240 28.66 19.31 11.96
C LYS A 240 27.28 19.00 12.52
N ARG A 241 26.22 19.10 11.70
CA ARG A 241 24.85 18.75 12.10
C ARG A 241 24.49 17.28 11.89
N THR A 242 25.03 16.66 10.83
CA THR A 242 24.73 15.28 10.46
C THR A 242 25.84 14.73 9.57
N SER A 243 25.91 13.40 9.39
CA SER A 243 26.79 12.76 8.41
C SER A 243 26.03 12.42 7.16
N VAL A 244 26.53 12.86 5.98
CA VAL A 244 25.84 12.61 4.70
C VAL A 244 26.60 11.55 3.90
N TYR A 245 25.86 10.52 3.46
CA TYR A 245 26.38 9.41 2.66
C TYR A 245 25.70 9.37 1.29
N TYR A 246 26.48 9.20 0.24
CA TYR A 246 26.01 9.13 -1.14
C TYR A 246 25.94 7.69 -1.62
N CYS A 247 24.78 7.27 -2.11
CA CYS A 247 24.57 5.97 -2.73
C CYS A 247 25.41 5.80 -3.98
N HIS A 248 25.65 4.54 -4.35
CA HIS A 248 26.22 4.26 -5.66
C HIS A 248 25.27 4.73 -6.77
N PRO A 249 25.80 5.25 -7.87
CA PRO A 249 24.97 5.65 -9.00
C PRO A 249 24.08 4.51 -9.45
N TYR A 250 22.76 4.79 -9.59
CA TYR A 250 21.74 3.85 -10.06
C TYR A 250 21.44 2.62 -9.19
N THR A 251 21.88 2.59 -7.97
CA THR A 251 21.62 1.51 -7.02
C THR A 251 20.45 1.88 -6.10
N SER A 252 19.25 1.88 -6.67
CA SER A 252 18.03 2.26 -5.92
C SER A 252 17.72 1.36 -4.73
N CYS A 253 18.22 0.11 -4.74
CA CYS A 253 18.07 -0.84 -3.63
C CYS A 253 18.72 -0.35 -2.32
N GLU A 254 19.74 0.51 -2.39
CA GLU A 254 20.40 1.10 -1.21
C GLU A 254 19.48 2.07 -0.45
N ARG A 255 18.40 2.56 -1.09
CA ARG A 255 17.36 3.44 -0.52
C ARG A 255 15.96 2.84 -0.63
N GLY A 256 15.83 1.56 -0.33
CA GLY A 256 14.57 0.83 -0.44
C GLY A 256 13.44 1.39 0.44
N THR A 257 13.76 2.10 1.52
CA THR A 257 12.77 2.77 2.38
C THR A 257 12.09 3.90 1.61
N ASN A 258 12.85 4.83 1.04
CA ASN A 258 12.33 5.94 0.26
C ASN A 258 11.49 5.48 -0.94
N GLU A 259 11.94 4.46 -1.68
CA GLU A 259 11.18 3.99 -2.84
C GLU A 259 9.79 3.46 -2.43
N ARG A 260 9.69 2.78 -1.29
CA ARG A 260 8.43 2.28 -0.76
C ARG A 260 7.53 3.43 -0.30
N LEU A 261 8.06 4.36 0.49
CA LEU A 261 7.31 5.46 1.08
C LEU A 261 6.90 6.49 0.00
N ASN A 262 7.76 6.76 -0.98
CA ASN A 262 7.39 7.56 -2.15
C ASN A 262 6.18 7.00 -2.91
N ARG A 263 5.95 5.68 -2.89
CA ARG A 263 4.72 5.08 -3.44
C ARG A 263 3.49 5.39 -2.59
N GLU A 264 3.64 5.55 -1.29
CA GLU A 264 2.56 5.96 -0.38
C GLU A 264 2.19 7.43 -0.62
N ILE A 265 3.18 8.32 -0.75
CA ILE A 265 2.95 9.72 -1.17
C ILE A 265 2.15 9.77 -2.48
N ARG A 266 2.46 8.89 -3.44
CA ARG A 266 1.79 8.86 -4.76
C ARG A 266 0.33 8.38 -4.72
N ARG A 267 -0.19 7.92 -3.60
CA ARG A 267 -1.63 7.66 -3.41
C ARG A 267 -2.44 8.96 -3.29
N HIS A 268 -1.85 9.99 -2.69
CA HIS A 268 -2.46 11.31 -2.53
C HIS A 268 -2.02 12.30 -3.61
N LEU A 269 -0.75 12.22 -4.00
CA LEU A 269 -0.10 13.09 -4.97
C LEU A 269 0.39 12.27 -6.17
N PRO A 270 -0.49 11.89 -7.12
CA PRO A 270 -0.15 11.05 -8.26
C PRO A 270 1.00 11.62 -9.11
N LYS A 271 1.62 10.77 -9.91
CA LYS A 271 2.69 11.20 -10.80
C LYS A 271 2.17 12.21 -11.82
N GLY A 272 2.83 13.37 -11.94
CA GLY A 272 2.36 14.46 -12.80
C GLY A 272 1.53 15.53 -12.07
N THR A 273 1.32 15.39 -10.76
CA THR A 273 0.68 16.42 -9.92
C THR A 273 1.51 17.71 -9.92
N ASP A 274 0.85 18.84 -10.04
CA ASP A 274 1.45 20.16 -9.91
C ASP A 274 1.41 20.60 -8.43
N PHE A 275 2.56 20.58 -7.77
CA PHE A 275 2.65 20.90 -6.34
C PHE A 275 2.45 22.38 -6.02
N THR A 276 2.52 23.28 -7.01
CA THR A 276 2.22 24.70 -6.81
C THR A 276 0.77 24.94 -6.38
N LYS A 277 -0.12 24.02 -6.74
CA LYS A 277 -1.56 24.08 -6.44
C LYS A 277 -1.92 23.53 -5.05
N TYR A 278 -0.96 22.98 -4.32
CA TYR A 278 -1.19 22.41 -2.99
C TYR A 278 -0.66 23.36 -1.92
N SER A 279 -1.46 23.59 -0.91
CA SER A 279 -1.01 24.35 0.26
C SER A 279 -0.09 23.52 1.14
N ASP A 280 0.63 24.18 2.07
CA ASP A 280 1.49 23.48 3.02
C ASP A 280 0.68 22.55 3.94
N GLU A 281 -0.57 22.94 4.30
CA GLU A 281 -1.48 22.13 5.11
C GLU A 281 -1.91 20.84 4.36
N GLN A 282 -2.11 20.93 3.05
CA GLN A 282 -2.42 19.75 2.24
C GLN A 282 -1.22 18.78 2.14
N ILE A 283 0.00 19.30 2.11
CA ILE A 283 1.21 18.49 2.16
C ILE A 283 1.38 17.88 3.55
N GLN A 284 1.13 18.66 4.62
CA GLN A 284 1.14 18.18 6.00
C GLN A 284 0.11 17.04 6.20
N PHE A 285 -1.08 17.18 5.65
CA PHE A 285 -2.08 16.10 5.69
C PHE A 285 -1.55 14.78 5.09
N VAL A 286 -0.77 14.85 4.00
CA VAL A 286 -0.16 13.65 3.39
C VAL A 286 0.92 13.07 4.32
N GLU A 287 1.73 13.91 4.94
CA GLU A 287 2.74 13.50 5.92
C GLU A 287 2.08 12.81 7.12
N ASP A 288 1.04 13.41 7.69
CA ASP A 288 0.30 12.87 8.84
C ASP A 288 -0.36 11.54 8.50
N TRP A 289 -0.95 11.43 7.30
CA TRP A 289 -1.55 10.19 6.82
C TRP A 289 -0.51 9.06 6.72
N ILE A 290 0.67 9.33 6.16
CA ILE A 290 1.75 8.33 6.05
C ILE A 290 2.25 7.91 7.42
N ASN A 291 2.40 8.87 8.34
CA ASN A 291 2.90 8.63 9.68
C ASN A 291 1.88 7.94 10.59
N SER A 292 0.58 8.10 10.32
CA SER A 292 -0.51 7.38 11.00
C SER A 292 -0.88 6.05 10.36
N TYR A 293 -0.17 5.64 9.27
CA TYR A 293 -0.48 4.41 8.54
C TYR A 293 -0.08 3.17 9.36
N PRO A 294 -1.02 2.21 9.63
CA PRO A 294 -0.72 0.97 10.36
C PRO A 294 0.23 0.06 9.57
N ARG A 295 1.37 -0.31 10.15
CA ARG A 295 2.41 -1.08 9.47
C ARG A 295 2.56 -2.49 10.02
N GLU A 296 2.42 -3.50 9.16
CA GLU A 296 2.54 -4.92 9.52
C GLU A 296 3.90 -5.21 10.23
N ILE A 297 4.99 -4.56 9.79
CA ILE A 297 6.34 -4.70 10.38
C ILE A 297 6.43 -4.25 11.86
N PHE A 298 5.48 -3.45 12.32
CA PHE A 298 5.38 -2.96 13.70
C PHE A 298 4.19 -3.56 14.45
N GLY A 299 3.67 -4.71 14.00
CA GLY A 299 2.46 -5.29 14.58
C GLY A 299 1.25 -4.36 14.45
N PHE A 300 1.21 -3.61 13.35
CA PHE A 300 0.20 -2.59 13.03
C PHE A 300 0.22 -1.33 13.91
N ALA A 301 1.31 -1.10 14.65
CA ALA A 301 1.61 0.24 15.15
C ALA A 301 1.94 1.19 14.00
N THR A 302 1.78 2.48 14.24
CA THR A 302 2.05 3.54 13.25
C THR A 302 3.53 3.98 13.31
N SER A 303 3.98 4.65 12.24
CA SER A 303 5.32 5.25 12.22
C SER A 303 5.44 6.37 13.26
N ALA A 304 4.37 7.14 13.49
CA ALA A 304 4.34 8.20 14.49
C ALA A 304 4.52 7.64 15.91
N GLU A 305 3.81 6.54 16.26
CA GLU A 305 3.99 5.89 17.56
C GLU A 305 5.43 5.41 17.75
N LYS A 306 6.00 4.73 16.74
CA LYS A 306 7.38 4.24 16.80
C LYS A 306 8.42 5.37 16.88
N PHE A 307 8.18 6.48 16.22
CA PHE A 307 9.04 7.65 16.29
C PHE A 307 8.98 8.30 17.66
N ALA A 308 7.77 8.46 18.23
CA ALA A 308 7.58 9.00 19.57
C ALA A 308 8.26 8.13 20.66
N GLU A 309 8.15 6.78 20.54
CA GLU A 309 8.87 5.85 21.42
C GLU A 309 10.38 6.10 21.39
N GLN A 310 10.97 6.35 20.21
CA GLN A 310 12.40 6.61 20.08
C GLN A 310 12.80 8.00 20.58
N LEU A 311 11.95 9.01 20.40
CA LEU A 311 12.20 10.34 20.95
C LEU A 311 12.20 10.34 22.48
N ALA A 312 11.34 9.52 23.10
CA ALA A 312 11.29 9.40 24.56
C ALA A 312 12.55 8.74 25.18
N LEU A 313 13.40 8.10 24.35
CA LEU A 313 14.66 7.45 24.75
C LEU A 313 15.90 8.36 24.56
N LEU A 314 15.75 9.57 24.01
CA LEU A 314 16.87 10.54 23.75
C LEU A 314 17.16 11.41 24.92
#